data_c25915957b80919f5b087d3ec057df9b
#
_entry.id   c25915957b80919f5b087d3ec057df9b
#
_cell.length_a   1.000
_cell.length_b   1.000
_cell.length_c   1.000
_cell.angle_alpha   90.00
_cell.angle_beta   90.00
_cell.angle_gamma   90.00
#
_symmetry.space_group_name_H-M   'P 1'
#
loop_
_entity.id
_entity.type
_entity.pdbx_description
1 polymer ?
#
loop_
_entity_poly.entity_id
_entity_poly.type
_entity_poly.pdbx_seq_one_letter_code
_entity_poly.pdbx_strand_id
1 'polypeptide(L)'
;YRPKNAAEKISNDIVISADWLLTPFDYGYFAFMYDTNAKLPRPKTLQDLTKPEYKGTVVILDPRTSTPGLGLIAWTKAAFKDAYLDFWKAFKPSIFTMSPKWSAGYGLFTAGEAPLALSYTSSLASHILYDKTERFQPLIFEEGHIIHIEGMGIAAGTKNTALARMFIDFMLSDEVQSLLPETQFMFPAVKDITLPASFKDVPAPTKILKISTDDENELVNSVLNVLQQ
;
A
#
# COMPACT_ATOMS: atom_id res chain seq x y z
N TYR A 1 -6.29 24.02 -1.78
CA TYR A 1 -5.81 24.61 -3.05
C TYR A 1 -5.97 23.59 -4.17
N ARG A 2 -6.66 23.95 -5.23
CA ARG A 2 -6.77 23.13 -6.44
C ARG A 2 -5.72 23.60 -7.46
N PRO A 3 -4.76 22.75 -7.84
CA PRO A 3 -3.77 23.09 -8.85
C PRO A 3 -4.41 23.38 -10.21
N LYS A 4 -3.76 24.21 -11.01
CA LYS A 4 -4.20 24.46 -12.39
C LYS A 4 -4.18 23.15 -13.17
N ASN A 5 -5.22 22.90 -13.95
CA ASN A 5 -5.37 21.69 -14.79
C ASN A 5 -5.40 20.35 -14.02
N ALA A 6 -5.57 20.38 -12.68
CA ALA A 6 -5.61 19.15 -11.88
C ALA A 6 -6.69 18.16 -12.36
N ALA A 7 -7.88 18.66 -12.76
CA ALA A 7 -8.96 17.80 -13.27
C ALA A 7 -8.62 17.12 -14.61
N GLU A 8 -7.73 17.70 -15.41
CA GLU A 8 -7.28 17.12 -16.67
C GLU A 8 -6.12 16.14 -16.44
N LYS A 9 -5.19 16.51 -15.55
CA LYS A 9 -3.97 15.77 -15.30
C LYS A 9 -4.16 14.57 -14.37
N ILE A 10 -5.05 14.65 -13.38
CA ILE A 10 -5.22 13.63 -12.34
C ILE A 10 -6.48 12.82 -12.61
N SER A 11 -6.42 11.49 -12.44
CA SER A 11 -7.60 10.61 -12.53
C SER A 11 -8.58 10.89 -11.41
N ASN A 12 -9.88 10.88 -11.71
CA ASN A 12 -10.91 11.02 -10.69
C ASN A 12 -10.86 9.91 -9.63
N ASP A 13 -10.33 8.75 -9.98
CA ASP A 13 -10.25 7.58 -9.09
C ASP A 13 -9.28 7.76 -7.92
N ILE A 14 -8.34 8.72 -8.05
CA ILE A 14 -7.35 9.03 -7.01
C ILE A 14 -7.53 10.42 -6.38
N VAL A 15 -8.60 11.14 -6.71
CA VAL A 15 -8.93 12.40 -6.04
C VAL A 15 -9.38 12.11 -4.61
N ILE A 16 -8.60 12.58 -3.62
CA ILE A 16 -8.82 12.29 -2.19
C ILE A 16 -10.08 13.00 -1.68
N SER A 17 -10.26 14.28 -2.07
CA SER A 17 -11.42 15.07 -1.64
C SER A 17 -11.83 16.08 -2.72
N ALA A 18 -13.15 16.30 -2.84
CA ALA A 18 -13.71 17.19 -3.87
C ALA A 18 -13.32 18.67 -3.66
N ASP A 19 -12.99 19.07 -2.44
CA ASP A 19 -12.56 20.42 -2.07
C ASP A 19 -11.07 20.68 -2.27
N TRP A 20 -10.31 19.65 -2.65
CA TRP A 20 -8.87 19.73 -2.87
C TRP A 20 -8.07 20.23 -1.66
N LEU A 21 -8.51 19.91 -0.45
CA LEU A 21 -7.70 20.13 0.76
C LEU A 21 -6.44 19.27 0.75
N LEU A 22 -6.53 18.10 0.13
CA LEU A 22 -5.42 17.22 -0.19
C LEU A 22 -5.32 17.02 -1.70
N THR A 23 -4.16 17.30 -2.26
CA THR A 23 -3.84 17.07 -3.66
C THR A 23 -3.03 15.78 -3.76
N PRO A 24 -3.49 14.74 -4.49
CA PRO A 24 -2.72 13.52 -4.68
C PRO A 24 -1.44 13.80 -5.47
N PHE A 25 -0.33 13.15 -5.13
CA PHE A 25 0.91 13.26 -5.89
C PHE A 25 1.48 11.90 -6.31
N ASP A 26 1.16 10.83 -5.59
CA ASP A 26 1.43 9.46 -6.02
C ASP A 26 0.40 8.49 -5.45
N TYR A 27 0.46 7.23 -5.87
CA TYR A 27 -0.38 6.18 -5.32
C TYR A 27 0.25 4.78 -5.53
N GLY A 28 -0.22 3.82 -4.74
CA GLY A 28 0.14 2.41 -4.88
C GLY A 28 -0.99 1.48 -4.44
N TYR A 29 -0.81 0.20 -4.69
CA TYR A 29 -1.76 -0.83 -4.25
C TYR A 29 -1.10 -1.68 -3.16
N PHE A 30 -1.74 -1.82 -2.00
CA PHE A 30 -1.23 -2.74 -0.99
C PHE A 30 -1.26 -4.17 -1.52
N ALA A 31 -0.18 -4.89 -1.26
CA ALA A 31 -0.05 -6.29 -1.60
C ALA A 31 0.84 -7.01 -0.57
N PHE A 32 0.68 -8.31 -0.44
CA PHE A 32 1.72 -9.12 0.16
C PHE A 32 2.76 -9.46 -0.90
N MET A 33 4.02 -9.29 -0.55
CA MET A 33 5.14 -9.80 -1.33
C MET A 33 5.40 -11.24 -0.95
N TYR A 34 5.71 -12.05 -1.93
CA TYR A 34 5.98 -13.49 -1.81
C TYR A 34 7.37 -13.81 -2.34
N ASP A 35 8.16 -14.53 -1.56
CA ASP A 35 9.45 -15.06 -1.98
C ASP A 35 9.24 -16.34 -2.81
N THR A 36 9.54 -16.31 -4.11
CA THR A 36 9.37 -17.46 -5.01
C THR A 36 10.30 -18.63 -4.68
N ASN A 37 11.35 -18.42 -3.89
CA ASN A 37 12.20 -19.48 -3.37
C ASN A 37 11.59 -20.21 -2.16
N ALA A 38 10.52 -19.69 -1.61
CA ALA A 38 9.84 -20.33 -0.48
C ALA A 38 9.18 -21.66 -0.92
N LYS A 39 9.32 -22.69 -0.07
CA LYS A 39 8.67 -23.99 -0.29
C LYS A 39 7.22 -23.99 0.21
N LEU A 40 6.47 -22.95 -0.17
CA LEU A 40 5.08 -22.76 0.21
C LEU A 40 4.22 -22.62 -1.04
N PRO A 41 2.96 -23.08 -1.03
CA PRO A 41 2.02 -22.76 -2.09
C PRO A 41 1.88 -21.25 -2.23
N ARG A 42 1.75 -20.73 -3.46
CA ARG A 42 1.48 -19.31 -3.69
C ARG A 42 0.01 -19.04 -3.35
N PRO A 43 -0.31 -18.19 -2.34
CA PRO A 43 -1.69 -17.89 -1.98
C PRO A 43 -2.37 -17.07 -3.09
N LYS A 44 -3.65 -17.35 -3.33
CA LYS A 44 -4.46 -16.66 -4.35
C LYS A 44 -5.47 -15.69 -3.75
N THR A 45 -5.74 -15.87 -2.45
CA THR A 45 -6.73 -15.09 -1.71
C THR A 45 -6.15 -14.64 -0.38
N LEU A 46 -6.71 -13.56 0.21
CA LEU A 46 -6.41 -13.19 1.60
C LEU A 46 -6.77 -14.36 2.54
N GLN A 47 -7.89 -15.02 2.27
CA GLN A 47 -8.35 -16.16 3.07
C GLN A 47 -7.34 -17.32 3.06
N ASP A 48 -6.59 -17.54 1.97
CA ASP A 48 -5.55 -18.58 1.92
C ASP A 48 -4.50 -18.39 3.01
N LEU A 49 -4.16 -17.14 3.37
CA LEU A 49 -3.17 -16.83 4.40
C LEU A 49 -3.55 -17.36 5.80
N THR A 50 -4.78 -17.79 6.01
CA THR A 50 -5.23 -18.39 7.28
C THR A 50 -5.02 -19.89 7.37
N LYS A 51 -4.57 -20.54 6.27
CA LYS A 51 -4.36 -21.98 6.20
C LYS A 51 -3.12 -22.41 7.01
N PRO A 52 -3.10 -23.65 7.54
CA PRO A 52 -2.02 -24.14 8.39
C PRO A 52 -0.61 -24.05 7.79
N GLU A 53 -0.48 -24.19 6.48
CA GLU A 53 0.81 -24.10 5.78
C GLU A 53 1.48 -22.73 5.89
N TYR A 54 0.71 -21.66 6.16
CA TYR A 54 1.25 -20.29 6.33
C TYR A 54 1.56 -19.93 7.77
N LYS A 55 1.48 -20.90 8.71
CA LYS A 55 1.76 -20.64 10.14
C LYS A 55 3.15 -20.04 10.33
N GLY A 56 3.21 -18.84 10.96
CA GLY A 56 4.46 -18.16 11.28
C GLY A 56 5.27 -17.70 10.06
N THR A 57 4.61 -17.36 8.94
CA THR A 57 5.30 -17.03 7.67
C THR A 57 5.09 -15.60 7.20
N VAL A 58 4.20 -14.83 7.84
CA VAL A 58 3.77 -13.52 7.33
C VAL A 58 4.27 -12.39 8.23
N VAL A 59 5.03 -11.47 7.69
CA VAL A 59 5.37 -10.20 8.33
C VAL A 59 4.24 -9.21 8.06
N ILE A 60 3.63 -8.70 9.13
CA ILE A 60 2.70 -7.58 9.06
C ILE A 60 3.30 -6.34 9.72
N LEU A 61 2.60 -5.20 9.60
CA LEU A 61 3.05 -3.93 10.15
C LEU A 61 2.08 -3.45 11.24
N ASP A 62 2.61 -2.79 12.25
CA ASP A 62 1.83 -2.26 13.37
C ASP A 62 0.92 -1.11 12.86
N PRO A 63 -0.41 -1.24 12.95
CA PRO A 63 -1.33 -0.22 12.46
C PRO A 63 -1.24 1.12 13.21
N ARG A 64 -0.64 1.13 14.41
CA ARG A 64 -0.47 2.34 15.22
C ARG A 64 0.69 3.21 14.77
N THR A 65 1.63 2.64 14.01
CA THR A 65 2.90 3.32 13.66
C THR A 65 3.25 3.22 12.18
N SER A 66 2.44 2.49 11.39
CA SER A 66 2.69 2.25 9.97
C SER A 66 1.41 2.32 9.15
N THR A 67 1.37 3.22 8.17
CA THR A 67 0.25 3.35 7.23
C THR A 67 -0.11 2.03 6.52
N PRO A 68 0.84 1.21 6.00
CA PRO A 68 0.47 -0.09 5.47
C PRO A 68 -0.14 -1.05 6.49
N GLY A 69 0.24 -0.96 7.76
CA GLY A 69 -0.40 -1.73 8.84
C GLY A 69 -1.86 -1.35 9.03
N LEU A 70 -2.15 -0.05 9.06
CA LEU A 70 -3.51 0.48 9.06
C LEU A 70 -4.26 0.08 7.79
N GLY A 71 -3.61 0.19 6.64
CA GLY A 71 -4.13 -0.23 5.34
C GLY A 71 -4.55 -1.70 5.33
N LEU A 72 -3.82 -2.61 5.98
CA LEU A 72 -4.21 -4.02 6.07
C LEU A 72 -5.54 -4.20 6.83
N ILE A 73 -5.78 -3.44 7.89
CA ILE A 73 -7.05 -3.47 8.62
C ILE A 73 -8.19 -2.99 7.70
N ALA A 74 -8.01 -1.85 7.05
CA ALA A 74 -8.98 -1.32 6.09
C ALA A 74 -9.23 -2.29 4.93
N TRP A 75 -8.18 -2.94 4.42
CA TRP A 75 -8.28 -3.95 3.35
C TRP A 75 -9.10 -5.16 3.78
N THR A 76 -8.80 -5.73 4.95
CA THR A 76 -9.54 -6.89 5.47
C THR A 76 -10.99 -6.54 5.78
N LYS A 77 -11.26 -5.35 6.34
CA LYS A 77 -12.64 -4.86 6.55
C LYS A 77 -13.38 -4.69 5.21
N ALA A 78 -12.72 -4.15 4.19
CA ALA A 78 -13.31 -3.99 2.85
C ALA A 78 -13.60 -5.34 2.18
N ALA A 79 -12.71 -6.32 2.35
CA ALA A 79 -12.84 -7.66 1.75
C ALA A 79 -13.88 -8.52 2.46
N PHE A 80 -13.85 -8.58 3.78
CA PHE A 80 -14.65 -9.53 4.59
C PHE A 80 -15.85 -8.91 5.30
N LYS A 81 -16.03 -7.58 5.22
CA LYS A 81 -17.15 -6.86 5.83
C LYS A 81 -17.23 -7.15 7.35
N ASP A 82 -18.38 -7.65 7.82
CA ASP A 82 -18.58 -7.93 9.24
C ASP A 82 -17.83 -9.17 9.74
N ALA A 83 -17.36 -10.03 8.84
CA ALA A 83 -16.55 -11.20 9.16
C ALA A 83 -15.04 -10.89 9.28
N TYR A 84 -14.59 -9.62 9.18
CA TYR A 84 -13.16 -9.29 9.19
C TYR A 84 -12.45 -9.71 10.50
N LEU A 85 -13.11 -9.65 11.65
CA LEU A 85 -12.52 -10.12 12.92
C LEU A 85 -12.36 -11.64 12.95
N ASP A 86 -13.23 -12.39 12.30
CA ASP A 86 -13.08 -13.84 12.20
C ASP A 86 -11.90 -14.20 11.29
N PHE A 87 -11.71 -13.42 10.20
CA PHE A 87 -10.47 -13.51 9.42
C PHE A 87 -9.24 -13.26 10.30
N TRP A 88 -9.20 -12.19 11.09
CA TRP A 88 -8.05 -11.87 11.95
C TRP A 88 -7.77 -12.94 12.99
N LYS A 89 -8.80 -13.56 13.60
CA LYS A 89 -8.65 -14.72 14.51
C LYS A 89 -7.98 -15.90 13.79
N ALA A 90 -8.44 -16.21 12.56
CA ALA A 90 -7.89 -17.30 11.77
C ALA A 90 -6.50 -16.98 11.21
N PHE A 91 -6.20 -15.72 10.91
CA PHE A 91 -4.93 -15.26 10.36
C PHE A 91 -3.82 -15.12 11.42
N LYS A 92 -4.17 -14.87 12.68
CA LYS A 92 -3.21 -14.67 13.77
C LYS A 92 -2.09 -15.75 13.84
N PRO A 93 -2.37 -17.06 13.68
CA PRO A 93 -1.31 -18.08 13.69
C PRO A 93 -0.29 -17.94 12.55
N SER A 94 -0.66 -17.29 11.45
CA SER A 94 0.21 -17.10 10.27
C SER A 94 1.19 -15.94 10.45
N ILE A 95 0.95 -15.06 11.42
CA ILE A 95 1.79 -13.90 11.66
C ILE A 95 3.13 -14.35 12.26
N PHE A 96 4.23 -14.12 11.52
CA PHE A 96 5.60 -14.30 12.00
C PHE A 96 5.94 -13.18 13.00
N THR A 97 5.69 -11.94 12.61
CA THR A 97 5.88 -10.77 13.46
C THR A 97 5.06 -9.58 13.00
N MET A 98 4.76 -8.67 13.93
CA MET A 98 4.19 -7.36 13.66
C MET A 98 5.28 -6.30 13.85
N SER A 99 5.83 -5.80 12.76
CA SER A 99 6.93 -4.83 12.77
C SER A 99 6.42 -3.40 12.95
N PRO A 100 7.07 -2.56 13.77
CA PRO A 100 6.66 -1.18 13.98
C PRO A 100 6.93 -0.27 12.77
N LYS A 101 7.82 -0.68 11.84
CA LYS A 101 8.20 0.09 10.66
C LYS A 101 8.27 -0.79 9.42
N TRP A 102 7.85 -0.23 8.27
CA TRP A 102 7.91 -0.92 6.99
C TRP A 102 9.32 -1.43 6.68
N SER A 103 10.35 -0.57 6.77
CA SER A 103 11.74 -0.94 6.44
C SER A 103 12.27 -2.09 7.30
N ALA A 104 11.94 -2.13 8.58
CA ALA A 104 12.37 -3.22 9.46
C ALA A 104 11.64 -4.53 9.12
N GLY A 105 10.31 -4.48 8.91
CA GLY A 105 9.54 -5.65 8.52
C GLY A 105 9.92 -6.20 7.16
N TYR A 106 10.08 -5.31 6.19
CA TYR A 106 10.49 -5.69 4.83
C TYR A 106 11.92 -6.24 4.80
N GLY A 107 12.81 -5.74 5.66
CA GLY A 107 14.16 -6.27 5.84
C GLY A 107 14.18 -7.74 6.28
N LEU A 108 13.27 -8.16 7.17
CA LEU A 108 13.12 -9.56 7.57
C LEU A 108 12.73 -10.46 6.38
N PHE A 109 11.82 -9.97 5.54
CA PHE A 109 11.40 -10.67 4.33
C PHE A 109 12.56 -10.83 3.33
N THR A 110 13.27 -9.75 3.01
CA THR A 110 14.40 -9.80 2.05
C THR A 110 15.59 -10.59 2.58
N ALA A 111 15.78 -10.65 3.91
CA ALA A 111 16.76 -11.52 4.56
C ALA A 111 16.36 -13.01 4.54
N GLY A 112 15.11 -13.33 4.17
CA GLY A 112 14.62 -14.71 4.13
C GLY A 112 14.12 -15.26 5.47
N GLU A 113 13.92 -14.40 6.48
CA GLU A 113 13.38 -14.78 7.78
C GLU A 113 11.90 -15.18 7.70
N ALA A 114 11.15 -14.55 6.78
CA ALA A 114 9.77 -14.88 6.50
C ALA A 114 9.50 -14.78 5.00
N PRO A 115 8.74 -15.72 4.40
CA PRO A 115 8.50 -15.76 2.96
C PRO A 115 7.42 -14.80 2.46
N LEU A 116 6.70 -14.14 3.36
CA LEU A 116 5.61 -13.23 3.04
C LEU A 116 5.72 -11.94 3.84
N ALA A 117 5.55 -10.79 3.20
CA ALA A 117 5.52 -9.50 3.88
C ALA A 117 4.50 -8.54 3.27
N LEU A 118 3.81 -7.79 4.11
CA LEU A 118 2.94 -6.70 3.67
C LEU A 118 3.76 -5.57 3.06
N SER A 119 3.42 -5.16 1.85
CA SER A 119 4.04 -4.07 1.12
C SER A 119 3.11 -3.54 0.01
N TYR A 120 3.65 -3.25 -1.16
CA TYR A 120 2.95 -2.73 -2.34
C TYR A 120 3.24 -3.58 -3.57
N THR A 121 2.34 -3.56 -4.56
CA THR A 121 2.61 -4.23 -5.85
C THR A 121 3.88 -3.69 -6.50
N SER A 122 4.13 -2.40 -6.36
CA SER A 122 5.28 -1.69 -6.91
C SER A 122 6.61 -2.00 -6.23
N SER A 123 6.62 -2.71 -5.10
CA SER A 123 7.88 -3.18 -4.48
C SER A 123 8.69 -4.10 -5.41
N LEU A 124 8.04 -4.77 -6.37
CA LEU A 124 8.73 -5.53 -7.42
C LEU A 124 9.70 -4.65 -8.21
N ALA A 125 9.31 -3.41 -8.53
CA ALA A 125 10.15 -2.49 -9.30
C ALA A 125 11.50 -2.20 -8.61
N SER A 126 11.52 -2.08 -7.28
CA SER A 126 12.77 -1.86 -6.53
C SER A 126 13.72 -3.04 -6.64
N HIS A 127 13.20 -4.27 -6.59
CA HIS A 127 14.01 -5.49 -6.75
C HIS A 127 14.54 -5.64 -8.19
N ILE A 128 13.74 -5.29 -9.20
CA ILE A 128 14.20 -5.26 -10.59
C ILE A 128 15.29 -4.21 -10.77
N LEU A 129 15.11 -3.02 -10.21
CA LEU A 129 16.03 -1.90 -10.39
C LEU A 129 17.35 -2.10 -9.65
N TYR A 130 17.31 -2.47 -8.37
CA TYR A 130 18.51 -2.51 -7.51
C TYR A 130 19.08 -3.91 -7.35
N ASP A 131 18.25 -4.90 -7.10
CA ASP A 131 18.71 -6.27 -6.81
C ASP A 131 18.84 -7.13 -8.07
N LYS A 132 18.37 -6.62 -9.23
CA LYS A 132 18.36 -7.34 -10.52
C LYS A 132 17.70 -8.72 -10.43
N THR A 133 16.61 -8.81 -9.65
CA THR A 133 15.90 -10.06 -9.41
C THR A 133 14.40 -9.90 -9.47
N GLU A 134 13.72 -10.94 -9.92
CA GLU A 134 12.25 -11.09 -9.87
C GLU A 134 11.83 -12.12 -8.80
N ARG A 135 12.74 -12.48 -7.89
CA ARG A 135 12.48 -13.46 -6.82
C ARG A 135 11.29 -13.05 -5.96
N PHE A 136 11.16 -11.77 -5.67
CA PHE A 136 10.12 -11.23 -4.79
C PHE A 136 8.95 -10.72 -5.62
N GLN A 137 7.83 -11.44 -5.56
CA GLN A 137 6.67 -11.18 -6.40
C GLN A 137 5.47 -10.68 -5.58
N PRO A 138 4.77 -9.66 -6.04
CA PRO A 138 3.52 -9.26 -5.39
C PRO A 138 2.41 -10.29 -5.65
N LEU A 139 1.59 -10.51 -4.65
CA LEU A 139 0.40 -11.34 -4.74
C LEU A 139 -0.80 -10.48 -5.14
N ILE A 140 -1.52 -10.90 -6.15
CA ILE A 140 -2.80 -10.30 -6.54
C ILE A 140 -3.91 -11.24 -6.09
N PHE A 141 -4.71 -10.77 -5.14
CA PHE A 141 -5.75 -11.56 -4.49
C PHE A 141 -7.12 -11.41 -5.16
N GLU A 142 -7.87 -12.49 -5.18
CA GLU A 142 -9.18 -12.57 -5.84
C GLU A 142 -10.24 -11.70 -5.14
N GLU A 143 -10.11 -11.45 -3.83
CA GLU A 143 -11.00 -10.52 -3.10
C GLU A 143 -10.88 -9.09 -3.63
N GLY A 144 -9.76 -8.75 -4.23
CA GLY A 144 -9.39 -7.41 -4.66
C GLY A 144 -8.43 -6.71 -3.69
N HIS A 145 -8.01 -5.53 -4.05
CA HIS A 145 -7.02 -4.72 -3.31
C HIS A 145 -7.58 -3.35 -2.97
N ILE A 146 -6.97 -2.68 -2.01
CA ILE A 146 -7.20 -1.26 -1.77
C ILE A 146 -6.05 -0.44 -2.35
N ILE A 147 -6.38 0.80 -2.72
CA ILE A 147 -5.42 1.79 -3.17
C ILE A 147 -4.96 2.63 -1.99
N HIS A 148 -3.68 2.93 -1.93
CA HIS A 148 -3.07 3.93 -1.05
C HIS A 148 -2.73 5.15 -1.89
N ILE A 149 -3.24 6.31 -1.52
CA ILE A 149 -3.03 7.57 -2.24
C ILE A 149 -2.33 8.52 -1.27
N GLU A 150 -1.18 9.05 -1.67
CA GLU A 150 -0.47 10.06 -0.90
C GLU A 150 -0.87 11.46 -1.34
N GLY A 151 -1.13 12.33 -0.39
CA GLY A 151 -1.68 13.66 -0.64
C GLY A 151 -0.89 14.78 0.03
N MET A 152 -0.81 15.91 -0.64
CA MET A 152 -0.22 17.15 -0.13
C MET A 152 -1.32 18.15 0.23
N GLY A 153 -1.20 18.80 1.38
CA GLY A 153 -2.08 19.88 1.80
C GLY A 153 -1.32 21.12 2.24
N ILE A 154 -1.98 22.28 2.18
CA ILE A 154 -1.44 23.52 2.70
C ILE A 154 -1.91 23.70 4.14
N ALA A 155 -0.98 23.76 5.08
CA ALA A 155 -1.30 23.94 6.49
C ALA A 155 -2.04 25.26 6.73
N ALA A 156 -3.14 25.20 7.48
CA ALA A 156 -3.90 26.38 7.87
C ALA A 156 -2.99 27.34 8.69
N GLY A 157 -3.09 28.63 8.39
CA GLY A 157 -2.30 29.67 9.08
C GLY A 157 -0.86 29.82 8.58
N THR A 158 -0.41 29.06 7.54
CA THR A 158 0.92 29.30 6.95
C THR A 158 1.03 30.72 6.42
N LYS A 159 2.20 31.34 6.65
CA LYS A 159 2.56 32.65 6.08
C LYS A 159 3.10 32.56 4.65
N ASN A 160 3.37 31.32 4.17
CA ASN A 160 4.02 31.04 2.89
C ASN A 160 3.06 30.40 1.88
N THR A 161 1.78 30.80 1.86
CA THR A 161 0.75 30.20 1.00
C THR A 161 1.13 30.20 -0.47
N ALA A 162 1.73 31.27 -0.99
CA ALA A 162 2.16 31.36 -2.38
C ALA A 162 3.23 30.30 -2.69
N LEU A 163 4.24 30.16 -1.84
CA LEU A 163 5.30 29.14 -1.99
C LEU A 163 4.75 27.73 -1.88
N ALA A 164 3.82 27.49 -0.94
CA ALA A 164 3.17 26.18 -0.80
C ALA A 164 2.39 25.78 -2.07
N ARG A 165 1.68 26.72 -2.70
CA ARG A 165 1.00 26.48 -3.99
C ARG A 165 2.00 26.17 -5.10
N MET A 166 3.08 26.94 -5.20
CA MET A 166 4.14 26.68 -6.18
C MET A 166 4.77 25.29 -5.98
N PHE A 167 4.98 24.88 -4.74
CA PHE A 167 5.50 23.55 -4.42
C PHE A 167 4.55 22.44 -4.87
N ILE A 168 3.24 22.57 -4.60
CA ILE A 168 2.25 21.59 -5.07
C ILE A 168 2.23 21.54 -6.61
N ASP A 169 2.23 22.69 -7.29
CA ASP A 169 2.27 22.74 -8.75
C ASP A 169 3.55 22.10 -9.30
N PHE A 170 4.70 22.32 -8.65
CA PHE A 170 5.98 21.69 -9.00
C PHE A 170 5.95 20.17 -8.81
N MET A 171 5.39 19.66 -7.70
CA MET A 171 5.25 18.23 -7.46
C MET A 171 4.37 17.52 -8.51
N LEU A 172 3.48 18.26 -9.17
CA LEU A 172 2.65 17.76 -10.25
C LEU A 172 3.23 18.05 -11.65
N SER A 173 4.46 18.53 -11.74
CA SER A 173 5.15 18.68 -13.03
C SER A 173 5.57 17.31 -13.58
N ASP A 174 5.63 17.21 -14.91
CA ASP A 174 6.02 15.97 -15.58
C ASP A 174 7.44 15.54 -15.18
N GLU A 175 8.34 16.52 -14.89
CA GLU A 175 9.70 16.26 -14.40
C GLU A 175 9.68 15.51 -13.06
N VAL A 176 8.95 16.00 -12.06
CA VAL A 176 8.88 15.35 -10.74
C VAL A 176 8.14 14.03 -10.83
N GLN A 177 7.00 14.01 -11.52
CA GLN A 177 6.16 12.82 -11.64
C GLN A 177 6.88 11.65 -12.35
N SER A 178 7.78 11.97 -13.29
CA SER A 178 8.61 10.96 -13.97
C SER A 178 9.69 10.35 -13.05
N LEU A 179 10.07 11.02 -11.96
CA LEU A 179 11.04 10.53 -11.00
C LEU A 179 10.43 9.60 -9.93
N LEU A 180 9.16 9.81 -9.57
CA LEU A 180 8.50 9.10 -8.48
C LEU A 180 8.57 7.56 -8.61
N PRO A 181 8.38 6.96 -9.79
CA PRO A 181 8.43 5.50 -9.92
C PRO A 181 9.75 4.87 -9.47
N GLU A 182 10.90 5.52 -9.66
CA GLU A 182 12.21 4.97 -9.29
C GLU A 182 12.83 5.60 -8.03
N THR A 183 12.19 6.60 -7.43
CA THR A 183 12.65 7.22 -6.19
C THR A 183 11.75 6.89 -5.00
N GLN A 184 10.44 6.81 -5.24
CA GLN A 184 9.41 6.51 -4.23
C GLN A 184 8.83 5.09 -4.41
N PHE A 185 9.01 4.48 -5.58
CA PHE A 185 8.38 3.21 -5.96
C PHE A 185 6.85 3.24 -5.84
N MET A 186 6.26 4.37 -6.25
CA MET A 186 4.83 4.57 -6.34
C MET A 186 4.44 4.98 -7.76
N PHE A 187 3.18 4.79 -8.13
CA PHE A 187 2.66 5.26 -9.41
C PHE A 187 2.45 6.77 -9.37
N PRO A 188 2.81 7.50 -10.43
CA PRO A 188 2.60 8.95 -10.50
C PRO A 188 1.10 9.27 -10.53
N ALA A 189 0.69 10.35 -9.83
CA ALA A 189 -0.71 10.79 -9.83
C ALA A 189 -1.10 11.44 -11.16
N VAL A 190 -0.15 12.02 -11.88
CA VAL A 190 -0.37 12.65 -13.18
C VAL A 190 -0.47 11.56 -14.26
N LYS A 191 -1.52 11.68 -15.11
CA LYS A 191 -1.76 10.80 -16.25
C LYS A 191 -0.66 10.94 -17.30
N ASP A 192 -0.56 9.91 -18.14
CA ASP A 192 0.30 9.89 -19.34
C ASP A 192 1.81 10.00 -19.04
N ILE A 193 2.21 9.87 -17.78
CA ILE A 193 3.64 9.72 -17.41
C ILE A 193 4.12 8.35 -17.87
N THR A 194 5.15 8.32 -18.67
CA THR A 194 5.78 7.06 -19.11
C THR A 194 6.48 6.39 -17.93
N LEU A 195 6.02 5.18 -17.57
CA LEU A 195 6.64 4.40 -16.51
C LEU A 195 7.99 3.83 -16.97
N PRO A 196 9.01 3.78 -16.10
CA PRO A 196 10.31 3.20 -16.43
C PRO A 196 10.23 1.67 -16.62
N ALA A 197 11.29 1.10 -17.21
CA ALA A 197 11.35 -0.34 -17.49
C ALA A 197 11.17 -1.22 -16.25
N SER A 198 11.61 -0.74 -15.08
CA SER A 198 11.42 -1.41 -13.77
C SER A 198 9.95 -1.64 -13.39
N PHE A 199 9.03 -0.83 -13.92
CA PHE A 199 7.58 -0.95 -13.67
C PHE A 199 6.85 -1.82 -14.70
N LYS A 200 7.52 -2.30 -15.76
CA LYS A 200 6.87 -3.03 -16.87
C LYS A 200 6.07 -4.24 -16.37
N ASP A 201 6.62 -4.98 -15.43
CA ASP A 201 6.03 -6.22 -14.92
C ASP A 201 5.36 -6.05 -13.54
N VAL A 202 5.22 -4.81 -13.05
CA VAL A 202 4.47 -4.50 -11.83
C VAL A 202 2.97 -4.69 -12.10
N PRO A 203 2.31 -5.67 -11.44
CA PRO A 203 0.90 -5.91 -11.71
C PRO A 203 0.02 -4.84 -11.05
N ALA A 204 -1.00 -4.40 -11.78
CA ALA A 204 -2.10 -3.62 -11.23
C ALA A 204 -3.28 -4.56 -10.88
N PRO A 205 -3.89 -4.44 -9.70
CA PRO A 205 -5.08 -5.20 -9.35
C PRO A 205 -6.24 -4.85 -10.29
N THR A 206 -6.98 -5.88 -10.74
CA THR A 206 -8.17 -5.68 -11.59
C THR A 206 -9.42 -5.29 -10.80
N LYS A 207 -9.40 -5.51 -9.48
CA LYS A 207 -10.52 -5.22 -8.58
C LYS A 207 -10.03 -4.36 -7.42
N ILE A 208 -10.53 -3.13 -7.37
CA ILE A 208 -10.25 -2.19 -6.28
C ILE A 208 -11.44 -2.18 -5.32
N LEU A 209 -11.15 -2.42 -4.05
CA LEU A 209 -12.14 -2.40 -2.98
C LEU A 209 -12.31 -0.97 -2.45
N LYS A 210 -13.54 -0.61 -2.14
CA LYS A 210 -13.84 0.64 -1.44
C LYS A 210 -13.61 0.46 0.05
N ILE A 211 -12.83 1.35 0.63
CA ILE A 211 -12.62 1.41 2.08
C ILE A 211 -13.93 1.82 2.75
N SER A 212 -14.21 1.23 3.92
CA SER A 212 -15.37 1.61 4.73
C SER A 212 -15.14 3.00 5.37
N THR A 213 -16.23 3.64 5.77
CA THR A 213 -16.22 4.91 6.52
C THR A 213 -16.32 4.68 8.04
N ASP A 214 -16.08 3.45 8.51
CA ASP A 214 -16.09 3.11 9.93
C ASP A 214 -14.99 3.88 10.69
N ASP A 215 -15.16 4.01 12.01
CA ASP A 215 -14.16 4.66 12.86
C ASP A 215 -12.84 3.86 12.83
N GLU A 216 -11.78 4.50 12.36
CA GLU A 216 -10.45 3.90 12.23
C GLU A 216 -9.90 3.40 13.57
N ASN A 217 -10.09 4.18 14.66
CA ASN A 217 -9.59 3.80 15.98
C ASN A 217 -10.34 2.58 16.51
N GLU A 218 -11.64 2.48 16.26
CA GLU A 218 -12.45 1.33 16.64
C GLU A 218 -12.00 0.07 15.90
N LEU A 219 -11.76 0.17 14.59
CA LEU A 219 -11.26 -0.95 13.77
C LEU A 219 -9.88 -1.42 14.26
N VAL A 220 -8.95 -0.49 14.49
CA VAL A 220 -7.60 -0.79 14.99
C VAL A 220 -7.67 -1.48 16.36
N ASN A 221 -8.42 -0.93 17.31
CA ASN A 221 -8.55 -1.49 18.64
C ASN A 221 -9.17 -2.89 18.61
N SER A 222 -10.19 -3.09 17.78
CA SER A 222 -10.86 -4.39 17.64
C SER A 222 -9.90 -5.46 17.13
N VAL A 223 -9.08 -5.15 16.13
CA VAL A 223 -8.07 -6.08 15.61
C VAL A 223 -6.96 -6.34 16.63
N LEU A 224 -6.43 -5.29 17.27
CA LEU A 224 -5.40 -5.46 18.30
C LEU A 224 -5.87 -6.32 19.46
N ASN A 225 -7.12 -6.19 19.90
CA ASN A 225 -7.72 -7.04 20.92
C ASN A 225 -7.74 -8.52 20.49
N VAL A 226 -8.05 -8.81 19.22
CA VAL A 226 -8.00 -10.19 18.68
C VAL A 226 -6.56 -10.72 18.69
N LEU A 227 -5.58 -9.89 18.34
CA LEU A 227 -4.17 -10.31 18.30
C LEU A 227 -3.56 -10.54 19.69
N GLN A 228 -4.09 -9.91 20.75
CA GLN A 228 -3.62 -10.05 22.12
C GLN A 228 -4.22 -11.27 22.85
N GLN A 229 -5.40 -11.76 22.47
CA GLN A 229 -6.03 -12.96 23.02
C GLN A 229 -5.26 -14.24 22.63
#